data_bc6fc4cb1819b99e75898cb87a23b2a3
#
_entry.id   bc6fc4cb1819b99e75898cb87a23b2a3
#
_cell.length_a   1.000
_cell.length_b   1.000
_cell.length_c   1.000
_cell.angle_alpha   90.00
_cell.angle_beta   90.00
_cell.angle_gamma   90.00
#
_symmetry.space_group_name_H-M   'P 1'
#
loop_
_entity.id
_entity.type
_entity.pdbx_description
1 polymer ?
#
loop_
_entity_poly.entity_id
_entity_poly.type
_entity_poly.pdbx_seq_one_letter_code
_entity_poly.pdbx_strand_id
1 'polypeptide(L)'
;MKDTMKEHFPLVDETGRVIGSATRGECHNGSRLLHPVVHLHVFNSKGEVYLQKRPEWKDIQPGKWDTSVGGHMDYGETPEQALVREVREELGISDFVPQPRGMYVFDSRRERELVYVNSTVYDGPITPSADELDGGRFWTLDEIRAALGQNILTPNFESEFQRFFLT
;
A
#
# COMPACT_ATOMS: atom_id res chain seq x y z
N MET A 1 6.36 -14.43 -15.77
CA MET A 1 5.47 -14.04 -14.66
C MET A 1 5.95 -14.70 -13.37
N LYS A 2 6.06 -13.90 -12.33
CA LYS A 2 6.52 -14.37 -11.03
C LYS A 2 5.41 -15.15 -10.34
N ASP A 3 5.74 -16.32 -9.78
CA ASP A 3 4.78 -17.08 -8.98
C ASP A 3 4.66 -16.46 -7.59
N THR A 4 3.76 -15.50 -7.46
CA THR A 4 3.59 -14.74 -6.22
C THR A 4 3.06 -15.57 -5.06
N MET A 5 2.38 -16.68 -5.32
CA MET A 5 1.81 -17.53 -4.27
C MET A 5 2.87 -18.27 -3.45
N LYS A 6 4.10 -18.36 -3.97
CA LYS A 6 5.23 -18.99 -3.28
C LYS A 6 6.15 -17.98 -2.58
N GLU A 7 5.88 -16.69 -2.68
CA GLU A 7 6.63 -15.69 -1.94
C GLU A 7 6.49 -15.93 -0.45
N HIS A 8 7.60 -15.76 0.30
CA HIS A 8 7.61 -15.91 1.75
C HIS A 8 7.53 -14.56 2.44
N PHE A 9 6.58 -14.45 3.35
CA PHE A 9 6.39 -13.25 4.17
C PHE A 9 6.78 -13.57 5.61
N PRO A 10 7.34 -12.60 6.34
CA PRO A 10 7.49 -12.76 7.78
C PRO A 10 6.10 -12.78 8.43
N LEU A 11 5.93 -13.58 9.46
CA LEU A 11 4.79 -13.45 10.36
C LEU A 11 5.24 -12.63 11.54
N VAL A 12 4.39 -11.71 11.99
CA VAL A 12 4.74 -10.75 13.03
C VAL A 12 3.70 -10.76 14.14
N ASP A 13 4.12 -10.27 15.31
CA ASP A 13 3.15 -9.88 16.35
C ASP A 13 2.71 -8.42 16.10
N GLU A 14 1.83 -7.90 16.93
CA GLU A 14 1.27 -6.55 16.75
C GLU A 14 2.28 -5.43 16.95
N THR A 15 3.46 -5.73 17.46
CA THR A 15 4.56 -4.75 17.61
C THR A 15 5.49 -4.74 16.41
N GLY A 16 5.30 -5.68 15.48
CA GLY A 16 6.16 -5.83 14.30
C GLY A 16 7.32 -6.80 14.50
N ARG A 17 7.41 -7.48 15.63
CA ARG A 17 8.44 -8.49 15.87
C ARG A 17 8.17 -9.72 15.03
N VAL A 18 9.19 -10.18 14.31
CA VAL A 18 9.08 -11.39 13.48
C VAL A 18 9.00 -12.63 14.38
N ILE A 19 7.94 -13.41 14.20
CA ILE A 19 7.68 -14.63 14.99
C ILE A 19 7.60 -15.88 14.14
N GLY A 20 7.76 -15.78 12.82
CA GLY A 20 7.72 -16.91 11.92
C GLY A 20 7.72 -16.47 10.48
N SER A 21 7.35 -17.37 9.58
CA SER A 21 7.19 -17.08 8.17
C SER A 21 6.10 -17.94 7.56
N ALA A 22 5.51 -17.48 6.46
CA ALA A 22 4.52 -18.22 5.69
C ALA A 22 4.57 -17.79 4.24
N THR A 23 4.01 -18.59 3.35
CA THR A 23 3.89 -18.21 1.95
C THR A 23 2.76 -17.21 1.78
N ARG A 24 2.78 -16.49 0.64
CA ARG A 24 1.68 -15.60 0.27
C ARG A 24 0.35 -16.34 0.24
N GLY A 25 0.35 -17.57 -0.32
CA GLY A 25 -0.85 -18.38 -0.36
C GLY A 25 -1.41 -18.70 1.02
N GLU A 26 -0.53 -19.02 1.96
CA GLU A 26 -0.94 -19.30 3.35
C GLU A 26 -1.50 -18.07 4.05
N CYS A 27 -0.94 -16.89 3.78
CA CYS A 27 -1.43 -15.63 4.37
C CYS A 27 -2.79 -15.21 3.80
N HIS A 28 -3.10 -15.59 2.57
CA HIS A 28 -4.30 -15.13 1.86
C HIS A 28 -5.37 -16.21 1.69
N ASN A 29 -5.25 -17.33 2.37
CA ASN A 29 -6.19 -18.46 2.26
C ASN A 29 -7.27 -18.48 3.35
N GLY A 30 -7.44 -17.39 4.10
CA GLY A 30 -8.38 -17.31 5.21
C GLY A 30 -7.82 -17.74 6.55
N SER A 31 -6.52 -18.10 6.63
CA SER A 31 -5.84 -18.42 7.89
C SER A 31 -5.73 -17.20 8.81
N ARG A 32 -5.74 -16.00 8.24
CA ARG A 32 -5.63 -14.73 8.95
C ARG A 32 -4.34 -14.60 9.74
N LEU A 33 -3.25 -15.12 9.19
CA LEU A 33 -1.91 -14.95 9.77
C LEU A 33 -1.48 -13.50 9.63
N LEU A 34 -1.01 -12.90 10.73
CA LEU A 34 -0.60 -11.49 10.72
C LEU A 34 0.74 -11.35 10.00
N HIS A 35 0.72 -10.61 8.91
CA HIS A 35 1.91 -10.35 8.10
C HIS A 35 2.02 -8.85 7.78
N PRO A 36 3.26 -8.32 7.64
CA PRO A 36 3.45 -6.88 7.48
C PRO A 36 3.34 -6.45 6.03
N VAL A 37 2.78 -5.24 5.85
CA VAL A 37 2.75 -4.54 4.57
C VAL A 37 3.24 -3.12 4.77
N VAL A 38 3.75 -2.50 3.70
CA VAL A 38 4.23 -1.13 3.72
C VAL A 38 3.39 -0.29 2.77
N HIS A 39 2.98 0.89 3.23
CA HIS A 39 2.23 1.86 2.44
C HIS A 39 2.98 3.18 2.36
N LEU A 40 2.94 3.81 1.19
CA LEU A 40 3.46 5.16 1.00
C LEU A 40 2.38 6.04 0.38
N HIS A 41 2.15 7.19 1.00
CA HIS A 41 1.31 8.24 0.43
C HIS A 41 2.24 9.30 -0.15
N VAL A 42 2.21 9.47 -1.47
CA VAL A 42 3.08 10.41 -2.19
C VAL A 42 2.34 11.73 -2.39
N PHE A 43 2.82 12.77 -1.72
CA PHE A 43 2.34 14.13 -1.89
C PHE A 43 3.29 14.88 -2.82
N ASN A 44 2.78 15.88 -3.54
CA ASN A 44 3.64 16.83 -4.21
C ASN A 44 3.73 18.12 -3.39
N SER A 45 4.52 19.09 -3.84
CA SER A 45 4.72 20.35 -3.13
C SER A 45 3.47 21.24 -3.10
N LYS A 46 2.45 20.92 -3.92
CA LYS A 46 1.15 21.61 -3.90
C LYS A 46 0.19 20.99 -2.89
N GLY A 47 0.59 19.94 -2.18
CA GLY A 47 -0.27 19.24 -1.23
C GLY A 47 -1.26 18.27 -1.87
N GLU A 48 -1.10 17.97 -3.14
CA GLU A 48 -1.89 16.94 -3.82
C GLU A 48 -1.31 15.56 -3.56
N VAL A 49 -2.14 14.53 -3.63
CA VAL A 49 -1.78 13.15 -3.31
C VAL A 49 -1.89 12.29 -4.57
N TYR A 50 -0.85 11.53 -4.85
CA TYR A 50 -0.87 10.58 -5.96
C TYR A 50 -1.67 9.34 -5.56
N LEU A 51 -2.66 8.97 -6.38
CA LEU A 51 -3.42 7.73 -6.22
C LEU A 51 -3.21 6.87 -7.45
N GLN A 52 -3.03 5.58 -7.22
CA GLN A 52 -2.97 4.61 -8.31
C GLN A 52 -4.37 4.11 -8.65
N LYS A 53 -4.60 3.80 -9.91
CA LYS A 53 -5.86 3.21 -10.34
C LYS A 53 -5.70 1.69 -10.45
N ARG A 54 -6.58 0.95 -9.78
CA ARG A 54 -6.60 -0.51 -9.87
C ARG A 54 -7.18 -0.92 -11.22
N PRO A 55 -6.55 -1.90 -11.91
CA PRO A 55 -7.09 -2.40 -13.17
C PRO A 55 -8.50 -2.97 -13.01
N GLU A 56 -9.30 -2.89 -14.08
CA GLU A 56 -10.66 -3.42 -14.10
C GLU A 56 -10.72 -4.96 -13.97
N TRP A 57 -9.60 -5.65 -14.30
CA TRP A 57 -9.53 -7.10 -14.21
C TRP A 57 -9.21 -7.63 -12.81
N LYS A 58 -8.96 -6.75 -11.84
CA LYS A 58 -8.69 -7.19 -10.46
C LYS A 58 -9.95 -7.77 -9.82
N ASP A 59 -9.79 -8.85 -9.05
CA ASP A 59 -10.89 -9.50 -8.33
C ASP A 59 -11.43 -8.62 -7.20
N ILE A 60 -10.54 -7.88 -6.54
CA ILE A 60 -10.88 -7.05 -5.38
C ILE A 60 -10.84 -5.59 -5.78
N GLN A 61 -11.95 -4.87 -5.56
CA GLN A 61 -12.08 -3.42 -5.81
C GLN A 61 -11.61 -3.00 -7.21
N PRO A 62 -12.10 -3.65 -8.30
CA PRO A 62 -11.65 -3.32 -9.65
C PRO A 62 -11.96 -1.87 -10.04
N GLY A 63 -11.04 -1.22 -10.75
CA GLY A 63 -11.21 0.12 -11.29
C GLY A 63 -11.22 1.26 -10.26
N LYS A 64 -11.07 0.95 -8.98
CA LYS A 64 -11.06 1.99 -7.94
C LYS A 64 -9.67 2.58 -7.77
N TRP A 65 -9.65 3.77 -7.14
CA TRP A 65 -8.40 4.46 -6.83
C TRP A 65 -7.92 4.10 -5.44
N ASP A 66 -6.62 3.92 -5.30
CA ASP A 66 -6.00 3.35 -4.12
C ASP A 66 -4.75 4.13 -3.70
N THR A 67 -4.22 3.80 -2.54
CA THR A 67 -2.97 4.35 -1.99
C THR A 67 -1.87 4.39 -3.03
N SER A 68 -1.02 5.42 -2.99
CA SER A 68 0.08 5.60 -3.95
C SER A 68 0.90 4.33 -4.15
N VAL A 69 1.35 3.71 -3.05
CA VAL A 69 2.10 2.45 -3.07
C VAL A 69 1.64 1.59 -1.90
N GLY A 70 1.43 0.32 -2.17
CA GLY A 70 1.16 -0.67 -1.13
C GLY A 70 1.76 -2.02 -1.54
N GLY A 71 2.47 -2.66 -0.63
CA GLY A 71 3.09 -3.94 -0.94
C GLY A 71 3.52 -4.70 0.31
N HIS A 72 3.84 -5.96 0.12
CA HIS A 72 4.21 -6.88 1.18
C HIS A 72 5.70 -6.81 1.50
N MET A 73 6.04 -7.08 2.75
CA MET A 73 7.43 -7.31 3.15
C MET A 73 7.81 -8.75 2.80
N ASP A 74 8.96 -8.93 2.17
CA ASP A 74 9.52 -10.27 1.98
C ASP A 74 10.25 -10.70 3.25
N TYR A 75 10.30 -12.00 3.50
CA TYR A 75 11.04 -12.53 4.65
C TYR A 75 12.51 -12.12 4.57
N GLY A 76 13.01 -11.56 5.65
CA GLY A 76 14.39 -11.07 5.74
C GLY A 76 14.54 -9.57 5.42
N GLU A 77 13.50 -8.91 4.92
CA GLU A 77 13.54 -7.45 4.70
C GLU A 77 13.18 -6.71 5.98
N THR A 78 13.72 -5.50 6.12
CA THR A 78 13.19 -4.51 7.06
C THR A 78 12.02 -3.78 6.40
N PRO A 79 11.15 -3.10 7.17
CA PRO A 79 10.09 -2.27 6.58
C PRO A 79 10.63 -1.22 5.59
N GLU A 80 11.77 -0.62 5.90
CA GLU A 80 12.41 0.40 5.04
C GLU A 80 12.87 -0.21 3.72
N GLN A 81 13.48 -1.40 3.75
CA GLN A 81 13.93 -2.09 2.54
C GLN A 81 12.73 -2.47 1.65
N ALA A 82 11.67 -2.99 2.26
CA ALA A 82 10.46 -3.35 1.55
C ALA A 82 9.83 -2.11 0.89
N LEU A 83 9.79 -0.98 1.61
CA LEU A 83 9.23 0.26 1.09
C LEU A 83 10.01 0.75 -0.14
N VAL A 84 11.34 0.80 -0.05
CA VAL A 84 12.19 1.23 -1.17
C VAL A 84 11.98 0.35 -2.39
N ARG A 85 11.92 -0.97 -2.20
CA ARG A 85 11.70 -1.92 -3.29
C ARG A 85 10.34 -1.73 -3.95
N GLU A 86 9.28 -1.68 -3.15
CA GLU A 86 7.91 -1.55 -3.65
C GLU A 86 7.69 -0.21 -4.39
N VAL A 87 8.24 0.87 -3.86
CA VAL A 87 8.10 2.20 -4.48
C VAL A 87 8.79 2.21 -5.84
N ARG A 88 9.98 1.61 -5.96
CA ARG A 88 10.68 1.51 -7.22
C ARG A 88 9.93 0.62 -8.22
N GLU A 89 9.42 -0.52 -7.75
CA GLU A 89 8.68 -1.45 -8.62
C GLU A 89 7.36 -0.87 -9.12
N GLU A 90 6.60 -0.19 -8.26
CA GLU A 90 5.27 0.30 -8.60
C GLU A 90 5.29 1.67 -9.29
N LEU A 91 6.13 2.59 -8.88
CA LEU A 91 6.13 3.98 -9.38
C LEU A 91 7.43 4.43 -10.03
N GLY A 92 8.46 3.58 -10.05
CA GLY A 92 9.74 3.93 -10.64
C GLY A 92 10.49 5.03 -9.90
N ILE A 93 10.19 5.26 -8.64
CA ILE A 93 10.84 6.29 -7.81
C ILE A 93 11.96 5.63 -7.02
N SER A 94 13.18 6.16 -7.14
CA SER A 94 14.35 5.66 -6.42
C SER A 94 14.88 6.64 -5.38
N ASP A 95 14.58 7.92 -5.52
CA ASP A 95 15.13 8.97 -4.65
C ASP A 95 14.00 9.69 -3.93
N PHE A 96 13.71 9.27 -2.71
CA PHE A 96 12.70 9.88 -1.87
C PHE A 96 13.05 9.65 -0.40
N VAL A 97 12.50 10.49 0.47
CA VAL A 97 12.69 10.39 1.93
C VAL A 97 11.35 10.07 2.55
N PRO A 98 11.15 8.83 3.05
CA PRO A 98 9.90 8.48 3.70
C PRO A 98 9.82 9.08 5.10
N GLN A 99 8.61 9.49 5.49
CA GLN A 99 8.31 9.91 6.85
C GLN A 99 7.33 8.91 7.47
N PRO A 100 7.73 8.15 8.49
CA PRO A 100 6.82 7.25 9.18
C PRO A 100 5.69 8.04 9.84
N ARG A 101 4.45 7.53 9.69
CA ARG A 101 3.26 8.15 10.26
C ARG A 101 2.64 7.32 11.37
N GLY A 102 2.86 6.02 11.34
CA GLY A 102 2.33 5.11 12.34
C GLY A 102 2.16 3.72 11.78
N MET A 103 1.54 2.85 12.57
CA MET A 103 1.19 1.50 12.12
C MET A 103 -0.12 1.07 12.77
N TYR A 104 -0.80 0.14 12.12
CA TYR A 104 -2.06 -0.41 12.63
C TYR A 104 -2.30 -1.79 12.04
N VAL A 105 -3.19 -2.57 12.68
CA VAL A 105 -3.61 -3.87 12.16
C VAL A 105 -4.87 -3.67 11.32
N PHE A 106 -4.76 -4.05 10.06
CA PHE A 106 -5.90 -4.15 9.15
C PHE A 106 -6.44 -5.58 9.24
N ASP A 107 -7.71 -5.72 9.55
CA ASP A 107 -8.34 -7.00 9.80
C ASP A 107 -9.56 -7.15 8.87
N SER A 108 -9.49 -8.11 7.97
CA SER A 108 -10.57 -8.42 7.03
C SER A 108 -10.95 -9.89 7.15
N ARG A 109 -11.97 -10.30 6.43
CA ARG A 109 -12.36 -11.73 6.39
C ARG A 109 -11.28 -12.61 5.79
N ARG A 110 -10.45 -12.05 4.89
CA ARG A 110 -9.45 -12.80 4.14
C ARG A 110 -8.11 -12.83 4.81
N GLU A 111 -7.73 -11.72 5.48
CA GLU A 111 -6.35 -11.55 5.93
C GLU A 111 -6.24 -10.57 7.08
N ARG A 112 -5.12 -10.65 7.78
CA ARG A 112 -4.69 -9.67 8.79
C ARG A 112 -3.34 -9.13 8.40
N GLU A 113 -3.25 -7.81 8.31
CA GLU A 113 -2.02 -7.12 7.92
C GLU A 113 -1.59 -6.13 8.98
N LEU A 114 -0.30 -6.11 9.31
CA LEU A 114 0.28 -5.02 10.07
C LEU A 114 0.77 -3.98 9.06
N VAL A 115 0.09 -2.84 9.01
CA VAL A 115 0.34 -1.81 8.01
C VAL A 115 1.28 -0.75 8.58
N TYR A 116 2.44 -0.57 7.92
CA TYR A 116 3.36 0.53 8.20
C TYR A 116 3.01 1.68 7.28
N VAL A 117 2.55 2.80 7.85
CA VAL A 117 2.08 3.97 7.09
C VAL A 117 3.19 5.01 7.01
N ASN A 118 3.53 5.40 5.78
CA ASN A 118 4.56 6.40 5.49
C ASN A 118 4.01 7.44 4.53
N SER A 119 4.63 8.62 4.52
CA SER A 119 4.37 9.65 3.52
C SER A 119 5.68 10.22 3.01
N THR A 120 5.63 10.89 1.86
CA THR A 120 6.76 11.64 1.31
C THR A 120 6.23 12.81 0.50
N VAL A 121 7.09 13.81 0.28
CA VAL A 121 6.83 14.89 -0.67
C VAL A 121 7.77 14.67 -1.85
N TYR A 122 7.22 14.54 -3.05
CA TYR A 122 7.99 14.20 -4.23
C TYR A 122 7.41 14.91 -5.46
N ASP A 123 8.25 15.65 -6.16
CA ASP A 123 7.85 16.42 -7.35
C ASP A 123 8.49 15.90 -8.63
N GLY A 124 9.25 14.80 -8.55
CA GLY A 124 9.92 14.23 -9.71
C GLY A 124 9.00 13.37 -10.57
N PRO A 125 9.57 12.71 -11.59
CA PRO A 125 8.77 11.88 -12.50
C PRO A 125 8.27 10.61 -11.82
N ILE A 126 7.05 10.21 -12.18
CA ILE A 126 6.41 8.99 -11.70
C ILE A 126 6.09 8.12 -12.91
N THR A 127 6.54 6.87 -12.88
CA THR A 127 6.27 5.90 -13.95
C THR A 127 5.58 4.70 -13.35
N PRO A 128 4.23 4.69 -13.33
CA PRO A 128 3.49 3.55 -12.77
C PRO A 128 3.72 2.27 -13.58
N SER A 129 3.82 1.15 -12.88
CA SER A 129 4.00 -0.16 -13.51
C SER A 129 2.75 -0.52 -14.33
N ALA A 130 2.93 -0.70 -15.65
CA ALA A 130 1.83 -1.05 -16.55
C ALA A 130 1.31 -2.47 -16.32
N ASP A 131 2.12 -3.35 -15.71
CA ASP A 131 1.74 -4.73 -15.46
C ASP A 131 0.78 -4.86 -14.28
N GLU A 132 0.84 -3.96 -13.31
CA GLU A 132 0.09 -4.06 -12.06
C GLU A 132 -0.97 -2.98 -11.89
N LEU A 133 -0.80 -1.83 -12.57
CA LEU A 133 -1.62 -0.64 -12.37
C LEU A 133 -2.21 -0.15 -13.68
N ASP A 134 -3.36 0.48 -13.60
CA ASP A 134 -4.00 1.16 -14.71
C ASP A 134 -3.71 2.67 -14.63
N GLY A 135 -2.44 3.00 -14.37
CA GLY A 135 -1.97 4.37 -14.23
C GLY A 135 -2.27 4.98 -12.88
N GLY A 136 -2.22 6.29 -12.83
CA GLY A 136 -2.46 7.06 -11.62
C GLY A 136 -2.43 8.55 -11.92
N ARG A 137 -2.79 9.36 -10.93
CA ARG A 137 -2.70 10.81 -11.02
C ARG A 137 -2.69 11.45 -9.63
N PHE A 138 -2.33 12.71 -9.57
CA PHE A 138 -2.47 13.50 -8.36
C PHE A 138 -3.93 13.96 -8.18
N TRP A 139 -4.39 13.92 -6.94
CA TRP A 139 -5.70 14.37 -6.51
C TRP A 139 -5.54 15.50 -5.51
N THR A 140 -6.37 16.51 -5.60
CA THR A 140 -6.43 17.53 -4.53
C THR A 140 -7.14 16.93 -3.32
N LEU A 141 -6.90 17.51 -2.14
CA LEU A 141 -7.61 17.07 -0.93
C LEU A 141 -9.12 17.27 -1.06
N ASP A 142 -9.56 18.32 -1.75
CA ASP A 142 -10.99 18.55 -2.00
C ASP A 142 -11.61 17.47 -2.89
N GLU A 143 -10.87 17.03 -3.91
CA GLU A 143 -11.30 15.90 -4.75
C GLU A 143 -11.44 14.62 -3.94
N ILE A 144 -10.48 14.36 -3.06
CA ILE A 144 -10.50 13.17 -2.20
C ILE A 144 -11.71 13.23 -1.26
N ARG A 145 -11.93 14.37 -0.60
CA ARG A 145 -13.07 14.55 0.31
C ARG A 145 -14.41 14.35 -0.41
N ALA A 146 -14.52 14.85 -1.63
CA ALA A 146 -15.74 14.69 -2.44
C ALA A 146 -15.97 13.22 -2.85
N ALA A 147 -14.90 12.44 -3.00
CA ALA A 147 -14.98 11.05 -3.42
C ALA A 147 -15.22 10.08 -2.25
N LEU A 148 -15.03 10.52 -1.01
CA LEU A 148 -15.23 9.65 0.16
C LEU A 148 -16.67 9.15 0.22
N GLY A 149 -16.82 7.84 0.41
CA GLY A 149 -18.14 7.20 0.49
C GLY A 149 -18.87 7.06 -0.84
N GLN A 150 -18.25 7.44 -1.96
CA GLN A 150 -18.88 7.40 -3.29
C GLN A 150 -18.55 6.16 -4.10
N ASN A 151 -17.90 5.16 -3.50
CA ASN A 151 -17.50 3.93 -4.17
C ASN A 151 -16.48 4.16 -5.31
N ILE A 152 -15.70 5.23 -5.21
CA ILE A 152 -14.64 5.61 -6.17
C ILE A 152 -13.27 5.20 -5.65
N LEU A 153 -13.04 5.37 -4.35
CA LEU A 153 -11.80 5.05 -3.66
C LEU A 153 -11.95 3.69 -2.98
N THR A 154 -10.82 2.98 -2.79
CA THR A 154 -10.89 1.73 -2.03
C THR A 154 -11.23 2.02 -0.58
N PRO A 155 -11.98 1.10 0.09
CA PRO A 155 -12.28 1.28 1.52
C PRO A 155 -11.03 1.40 2.39
N ASN A 156 -9.98 0.67 2.05
CA ASN A 156 -8.71 0.71 2.78
C ASN A 156 -8.08 2.08 2.71
N PHE A 157 -8.01 2.67 1.52
CA PHE A 157 -7.48 4.02 1.34
C PHE A 157 -8.33 5.03 2.11
N GLU A 158 -9.66 4.96 2.00
CA GLU A 158 -10.55 5.90 2.69
C GLU A 158 -10.31 5.91 4.20
N SER A 159 -10.27 4.72 4.80
CA SER A 159 -10.07 4.56 6.24
C SER A 159 -8.69 5.07 6.68
N GLU A 160 -7.64 4.66 6.00
CA GLU A 160 -6.27 5.04 6.34
C GLU A 160 -6.02 6.53 6.14
N PHE A 161 -6.46 7.08 5.02
CA PHE A 161 -6.23 8.49 4.70
C PHE A 161 -6.96 9.41 5.67
N GLN A 162 -8.20 9.10 6.02
CA GLN A 162 -8.94 9.86 7.03
C GLN A 162 -8.23 9.82 8.38
N ARG A 163 -7.75 8.65 8.78
CA ARG A 163 -7.10 8.47 10.08
C ARG A 163 -5.79 9.24 10.20
N PHE A 164 -4.94 9.22 9.16
CA PHE A 164 -3.59 9.74 9.25
C PHE A 164 -3.40 11.13 8.63
N PHE A 165 -4.27 11.55 7.73
CA PHE A 165 -4.04 12.78 6.95
C PHE A 165 -5.20 13.77 6.94
N LEU A 166 -6.40 13.39 7.36
CA LEU A 166 -7.58 14.28 7.36
C LEU A 166 -8.09 14.62 8.76
N THR A 167 -7.34 14.32 9.77
CA THR A 167 -7.71 14.68 11.15
C THR A 167 -7.23 16.07 11.51
#